data_fecc5615e2c1bae49bd254f1c63a5010
#
_entry.id   fecc5615e2c1bae49bd254f1c63a5010
#
_cell.length_a   1.000
_cell.length_b   1.000
_cell.length_c   1.000
_cell.angle_alpha   90.00
_cell.angle_beta   90.00
_cell.angle_gamma   90.00
#
_symmetry.space_group_name_H-M   'P 1'
#
loop_
_entity.id
_entity.type
_entity.pdbx_description
1 polymer ?
#
loop_
_entity_poly.entity_id
_entity_poly.type
_entity_poly.pdbx_seq_one_letter_code
_entity_poly.pdbx_strand_id
1 'polypeptide(L)'
;IMFITVGVVNMALGKKFILASNSASRYSLLKSAGLSFSKAPPFCNEEKIKKKLLQKKINKKNLPKHLAKEKALSVSRKNPNKLVVGSDTIIIFQKKIINKAKTLKEARKKLKQLSGKKHQIISGASVCYGNKQIWSIKQQSTVTLKKISDKQIDEYLKKTGKQILSSVGCYQVEKLGPQILKSIKGDFFNVLGFPLFPFLSFLSKVKK
;
A
#
# COMPACT_ATOMS: atom_id res chain seq x y z
N ILE A 1 -39.82 23.07 -12.07
CA ILE A 1 -39.38 21.79 -11.44
C ILE A 1 -38.12 21.36 -12.17
N MET A 2 -36.99 21.52 -11.51
CA MET A 2 -35.66 21.19 -12.06
C MET A 2 -35.41 19.71 -11.77
N PHE A 3 -35.48 18.87 -12.79
CA PHE A 3 -35.11 17.45 -12.67
C PHE A 3 -33.61 17.36 -12.47
N ILE A 4 -33.16 17.06 -11.24
CA ILE A 4 -31.81 16.66 -10.97
C ILE A 4 -31.67 15.24 -11.54
N THR A 5 -31.09 15.11 -12.72
CA THR A 5 -30.64 13.82 -13.25
C THR A 5 -29.53 13.31 -12.31
N VAL A 6 -29.88 12.42 -11.40
CA VAL A 6 -28.92 11.65 -10.63
C VAL A 6 -28.15 10.80 -11.62
N GLY A 7 -26.96 11.25 -12.00
CA GLY A 7 -26.09 10.52 -12.91
C GLY A 7 -25.82 9.12 -12.34
N VAL A 8 -26.10 8.08 -13.15
CA VAL A 8 -25.82 6.68 -12.79
C VAL A 8 -24.34 6.57 -12.42
N VAL A 9 -24.05 6.29 -11.15
CA VAL A 9 -22.68 6.05 -10.70
C VAL A 9 -22.22 4.75 -11.31
N ASN A 10 -21.36 4.81 -12.33
CA ASN A 10 -20.74 3.65 -12.91
C ASN A 10 -19.85 2.98 -11.87
N MET A 11 -20.23 1.79 -11.41
CA MET A 11 -19.40 1.00 -10.52
C MET A 11 -18.17 0.45 -11.26
N ALA A 12 -17.06 0.33 -10.53
CA ALA A 12 -15.81 -0.25 -11.06
C ALA A 12 -15.89 -1.78 -11.32
N LEU A 13 -17.05 -2.38 -11.05
CA LEU A 13 -17.32 -3.80 -11.23
C LEU A 13 -17.20 -4.21 -12.71
N GLY A 14 -16.59 -5.36 -12.95
CA GLY A 14 -16.39 -5.91 -14.31
C GLY A 14 -15.13 -5.41 -15.05
N LYS A 15 -14.43 -4.40 -14.54
CA LYS A 15 -13.14 -4.00 -15.12
C LYS A 15 -12.05 -5.00 -14.74
N LYS A 16 -11.37 -5.55 -15.74
CA LYS A 16 -10.27 -6.50 -15.53
C LYS A 16 -8.92 -5.82 -15.62
N PHE A 17 -8.02 -6.16 -14.70
CA PHE A 17 -6.64 -5.64 -14.69
C PHE A 17 -5.64 -6.67 -14.15
N ILE A 18 -4.36 -6.36 -14.23
CA ILE A 18 -3.28 -7.16 -13.63
C ILE A 18 -2.74 -6.38 -12.42
N LEU A 19 -2.69 -7.00 -11.24
CA LEU A 19 -2.04 -6.47 -10.06
C LEU A 19 -0.54 -6.83 -10.07
N ALA A 20 0.32 -5.86 -10.32
CA ALA A 20 1.79 -5.99 -10.27
C ALA A 20 2.29 -5.89 -8.81
N SER A 21 2.00 -6.91 -8.00
CA SER A 21 2.37 -6.93 -6.58
C SER A 21 2.37 -8.35 -6.01
N ASN A 22 3.34 -8.62 -5.11
CA ASN A 22 3.41 -9.85 -4.31
C ASN A 22 2.74 -9.72 -2.92
N SER A 23 2.15 -8.56 -2.61
CA SER A 23 1.54 -8.30 -1.30
C SER A 23 0.21 -9.06 -1.14
N ALA A 24 0.16 -9.93 -0.12
CA ALA A 24 -1.06 -10.65 0.24
C ALA A 24 -2.17 -9.70 0.73
N SER A 25 -1.82 -8.68 1.54
CA SER A 25 -2.79 -7.69 2.05
C SER A 25 -3.45 -6.92 0.91
N ARG A 26 -2.68 -6.49 -0.11
CA ARG A 26 -3.25 -5.82 -1.29
C ARG A 26 -4.16 -6.74 -2.08
N TYR A 27 -3.74 -7.99 -2.26
CA TYR A 27 -4.55 -8.98 -2.95
C TYR A 27 -5.90 -9.18 -2.25
N SER A 28 -5.88 -9.44 -0.94
CA SER A 28 -7.09 -9.64 -0.13
C SER A 28 -7.98 -8.40 -0.15
N LEU A 29 -7.41 -7.20 0.01
CA LEU A 29 -8.14 -5.95 -0.03
C LEU A 29 -8.90 -5.76 -1.34
N LEU A 30 -8.22 -5.92 -2.48
CA LEU A 30 -8.85 -5.73 -3.79
C LEU A 30 -9.88 -6.81 -4.10
N LYS A 31 -9.67 -8.04 -3.63
CA LYS A 31 -10.67 -9.14 -3.73
C LYS A 31 -11.89 -8.86 -2.88
N SER A 32 -11.73 -8.42 -1.64
CA SER A 32 -12.85 -8.05 -0.76
C SER A 32 -13.63 -6.84 -1.28
N ALA A 33 -12.99 -5.98 -2.09
CA ALA A 33 -13.66 -4.88 -2.79
C ALA A 33 -14.44 -5.34 -4.05
N GLY A 34 -14.53 -6.64 -4.34
CA GLY A 34 -15.28 -7.19 -5.47
C GLY A 34 -14.59 -7.00 -6.82
N LEU A 35 -13.30 -6.69 -6.85
CA LEU A 35 -12.59 -6.41 -8.10
C LEU A 35 -12.11 -7.69 -8.79
N SER A 36 -12.16 -7.68 -10.13
CA SER A 36 -11.69 -8.77 -10.99
C SER A 36 -10.29 -8.48 -11.51
N PHE A 37 -9.32 -9.30 -11.13
CA PHE A 37 -7.93 -9.13 -11.56
C PHE A 37 -7.13 -10.44 -11.49
N SER A 38 -6.07 -10.49 -12.29
CA SER A 38 -4.99 -11.48 -12.13
C SER A 38 -3.82 -10.84 -11.37
N LYS A 39 -2.93 -11.68 -10.83
CA LYS A 39 -1.72 -11.24 -10.14
C LYS A 39 -0.49 -11.60 -10.97
N ALA A 40 0.46 -10.67 -11.08
CA ALA A 40 1.78 -10.91 -11.63
C ALA A 40 2.87 -10.28 -10.75
N PRO A 41 4.00 -10.97 -10.52
CA PRO A 41 5.12 -10.36 -9.82
C PRO A 41 5.70 -9.21 -10.65
N PRO A 42 6.11 -8.09 -10.04
CA PRO A 42 6.82 -7.05 -10.76
C PRO A 42 8.22 -7.51 -11.17
N PHE A 43 8.62 -7.22 -12.41
CA PHE A 43 9.94 -7.56 -12.96
C PHE A 43 10.92 -6.39 -12.81
N CYS A 44 11.03 -5.83 -11.61
CA CYS A 44 11.94 -4.71 -11.35
C CYS A 44 12.69 -4.88 -10.03
N ASN A 45 13.92 -4.37 -9.98
CA ASN A 45 14.70 -4.34 -8.74
C ASN A 45 14.31 -3.12 -7.91
N GLU A 46 13.37 -3.32 -6.97
CA GLU A 46 12.81 -2.26 -6.12
C GLU A 46 13.89 -1.54 -5.29
N GLU A 47 14.86 -2.27 -4.74
CA GLU A 47 15.92 -1.68 -3.91
C GLU A 47 16.87 -0.80 -4.74
N LYS A 48 17.23 -1.24 -5.94
CA LYS A 48 18.05 -0.44 -6.87
C LYS A 48 17.32 0.85 -7.28
N ILE A 49 16.02 0.74 -7.62
CA ILE A 49 15.19 1.90 -7.98
C ILE A 49 15.08 2.86 -6.81
N LYS A 50 14.76 2.35 -5.62
CA LYS A 50 14.65 3.12 -4.39
C LYS A 50 15.94 3.88 -4.09
N LYS A 51 17.10 3.20 -4.16
CA LYS A 51 18.42 3.81 -3.96
C LYS A 51 18.67 4.95 -4.96
N LYS A 52 18.42 4.72 -6.26
CA LYS A 52 18.56 5.74 -7.32
C LYS A 52 17.68 6.96 -7.09
N LEU A 53 16.40 6.74 -6.71
CA LEU A 53 15.46 7.82 -6.44
C LEU A 53 15.86 8.66 -5.22
N LEU A 54 16.33 8.00 -4.16
CA LEU A 54 16.81 8.70 -2.96
C LEU A 54 18.10 9.49 -3.20
N GLN A 55 19.01 8.97 -4.03
CA GLN A 55 20.21 9.71 -4.47
C GLN A 55 19.85 10.97 -5.26
N LYS A 56 18.78 10.94 -6.05
CA LYS A 56 18.24 12.12 -6.76
C LYS A 56 17.52 13.11 -5.84
N LYS A 57 17.59 12.93 -4.52
CA LYS A 57 16.99 13.79 -3.48
C LYS A 57 15.48 14.04 -3.68
N ILE A 58 14.75 13.12 -4.27
CA ILE A 58 13.31 13.23 -4.39
C ILE A 58 12.65 13.34 -3.00
N ASN A 59 11.50 14.01 -2.95
CA ASN A 59 10.71 14.01 -1.71
C ASN A 59 10.33 12.57 -1.35
N LYS A 60 10.76 12.13 -0.16
CA LYS A 60 10.52 10.77 0.35
C LYS A 60 9.04 10.36 0.28
N LYS A 61 8.13 11.32 0.46
CA LYS A 61 6.68 11.07 0.36
C LYS A 61 6.20 10.72 -1.06
N ASN A 62 6.99 10.99 -2.08
CA ASN A 62 6.69 10.62 -3.47
C ASN A 62 7.24 9.23 -3.84
N LEU A 63 8.14 8.68 -3.03
CA LEU A 63 8.80 7.39 -3.31
C LEU A 63 7.80 6.25 -3.61
N PRO A 64 6.70 6.06 -2.84
CA PRO A 64 5.75 4.98 -3.14
C PRO A 64 5.09 5.13 -4.51
N LYS A 65 4.79 6.38 -4.94
CA LYS A 65 4.21 6.64 -6.26
C LYS A 65 5.16 6.26 -7.38
N HIS A 66 6.45 6.58 -7.23
CA HIS A 66 7.47 6.21 -8.22
C HIS A 66 7.69 4.69 -8.27
N LEU A 67 7.79 4.03 -7.12
CA LEU A 67 7.94 2.57 -7.06
C LEU A 67 6.69 1.87 -7.64
N ALA A 68 5.50 2.37 -7.35
CA ALA A 68 4.26 1.86 -7.93
C ALA A 68 4.26 1.94 -9.46
N LYS A 69 4.73 3.06 -10.03
CA LYS A 69 4.91 3.23 -11.48
C LYS A 69 5.85 2.18 -12.07
N GLU A 70 7.04 2.03 -11.49
CA GLU A 70 8.02 1.08 -12.02
C GLU A 70 7.53 -0.37 -11.96
N LYS A 71 6.82 -0.74 -10.88
CA LYS A 71 6.16 -2.05 -10.77
C LYS A 71 5.13 -2.25 -11.87
N ALA A 72 4.24 -1.28 -12.08
CA ALA A 72 3.22 -1.36 -13.12
C ALA A 72 3.84 -1.43 -14.52
N LEU A 73 4.82 -0.57 -14.83
CA LEU A 73 5.50 -0.56 -16.13
C LEU A 73 6.21 -1.88 -16.41
N SER A 74 6.88 -2.49 -15.42
CA SER A 74 7.61 -3.74 -15.60
C SER A 74 6.72 -4.90 -16.06
N VAL A 75 5.47 -4.92 -15.62
CA VAL A 75 4.47 -5.93 -16.03
C VAL A 75 3.72 -5.50 -17.30
N SER A 76 3.45 -4.19 -17.47
CA SER A 76 2.74 -3.65 -18.64
C SER A 76 3.50 -3.90 -19.94
N ARG A 77 4.84 -3.86 -19.92
CA ARG A 77 5.68 -4.18 -21.09
C ARG A 77 5.41 -5.57 -21.67
N LYS A 78 5.03 -6.53 -20.83
CA LYS A 78 4.65 -7.89 -21.25
C LYS A 78 3.14 -8.05 -21.48
N ASN A 79 2.35 -7.02 -21.19
CA ASN A 79 0.90 -7.04 -21.26
C ASN A 79 0.39 -5.68 -21.80
N PRO A 80 0.77 -5.26 -23.03
CA PRO A 80 0.49 -3.91 -23.53
C PRO A 80 -1.00 -3.59 -23.63
N ASN A 81 -1.83 -4.58 -23.90
CA ASN A 81 -3.28 -4.45 -24.10
C ASN A 81 -4.09 -4.66 -22.81
N LYS A 82 -3.44 -4.62 -21.63
CA LYS A 82 -4.11 -4.79 -20.33
C LYS A 82 -3.82 -3.62 -19.40
N LEU A 83 -4.80 -3.29 -18.57
CA LEU A 83 -4.57 -2.39 -17.46
C LEU A 83 -3.65 -3.09 -16.45
N VAL A 84 -2.59 -2.44 -16.02
CA VAL A 84 -1.66 -2.98 -15.03
C VAL A 84 -1.56 -2.01 -13.87
N VAL A 85 -1.81 -2.49 -12.66
CA VAL A 85 -1.83 -1.72 -11.43
C VAL A 85 -0.63 -2.08 -10.57
N GLY A 86 0.24 -1.13 -10.31
CA GLY A 86 1.31 -1.25 -9.33
C GLY A 86 0.98 -0.48 -8.06
N SER A 87 1.51 -0.93 -6.93
CA SER A 87 1.41 -0.19 -5.67
C SER A 87 2.63 -0.42 -4.80
N ASP A 88 2.96 0.59 -4.01
CA ASP A 88 4.01 0.53 -3.00
C ASP A 88 3.61 1.29 -1.75
N THR A 89 4.20 0.91 -0.60
CA THR A 89 3.90 1.51 0.70
C THR A 89 5.18 1.71 1.49
N ILE A 90 5.35 2.90 2.04
CA ILE A 90 6.42 3.19 2.98
C ILE A 90 5.86 3.69 4.31
N ILE A 91 6.65 3.54 5.35
CA ILE A 91 6.44 4.20 6.64
C ILE A 91 7.52 5.25 6.84
N ILE A 92 7.11 6.45 7.26
CA ILE A 92 8.01 7.51 7.70
C ILE A 92 7.82 7.74 9.20
N PHE A 93 8.91 7.58 9.94
CA PHE A 93 8.98 7.85 11.36
C PHE A 93 10.19 8.74 11.64
N GLN A 94 9.99 9.86 12.36
CA GLN A 94 11.05 10.85 12.66
C GLN A 94 11.86 11.23 11.41
N LYS A 95 11.15 11.58 10.32
CA LYS A 95 11.72 11.96 9.01
C LYS A 95 12.55 10.86 8.31
N LYS A 96 12.64 9.64 8.86
CA LYS A 96 13.35 8.49 8.28
C LYS A 96 12.36 7.47 7.71
N ILE A 97 12.71 6.85 6.59
CA ILE A 97 11.95 5.72 6.03
C ILE A 97 12.27 4.48 6.85
N ILE A 98 11.23 3.77 7.29
CA ILE A 98 11.36 2.48 7.95
C ILE A 98 11.29 1.36 6.91
N ASN A 99 12.26 0.46 6.90
CA ASN A 99 12.24 -0.74 6.08
C ASN A 99 11.52 -1.88 6.79
N LYS A 100 11.13 -2.95 6.05
CA LYS A 100 10.61 -4.18 6.64
C LYS A 100 11.63 -4.81 7.59
N ALA A 101 11.15 -5.43 8.65
CA ALA A 101 11.99 -6.27 9.50
C ALA A 101 12.29 -7.60 8.80
N LYS A 102 13.49 -8.10 8.92
CA LYS A 102 13.91 -9.39 8.38
C LYS A 102 13.75 -10.54 9.39
N THR A 103 13.76 -10.20 10.68
CA THR A 103 13.68 -11.14 11.79
C THR A 103 12.69 -10.66 12.85
N LEU A 104 12.19 -11.57 13.70
CA LEU A 104 11.35 -11.20 14.85
C LEU A 104 12.09 -10.30 15.83
N LYS A 105 13.41 -10.46 15.99
CA LYS A 105 14.25 -9.57 16.81
C LYS A 105 14.24 -8.12 16.27
N GLU A 106 14.34 -7.96 14.95
CA GLU A 106 14.20 -6.64 14.32
C GLU A 106 12.78 -6.09 14.44
N ALA A 107 11.75 -6.94 14.30
CA ALA A 107 10.36 -6.56 14.51
C ALA A 107 10.11 -6.06 15.93
N ARG A 108 10.64 -6.75 16.94
CA ARG A 108 10.61 -6.35 18.36
C ARG A 108 11.21 -4.94 18.56
N LYS A 109 12.43 -4.74 18.05
CA LYS A 109 13.12 -3.43 18.14
C LYS A 109 12.27 -2.32 17.49
N LYS A 110 11.67 -2.59 16.34
CA LYS A 110 10.82 -1.64 15.62
C LYS A 110 9.54 -1.31 16.41
N LEU A 111 8.82 -2.30 16.92
CA LEU A 111 7.63 -2.08 17.74
C LEU A 111 7.96 -1.26 18.99
N LYS A 112 9.10 -1.53 19.64
CA LYS A 112 9.59 -0.74 20.76
C LYS A 112 9.85 0.72 20.38
N GLN A 113 10.45 0.96 19.21
CA GLN A 113 10.68 2.33 18.70
C GLN A 113 9.37 3.08 18.42
N LEU A 114 8.34 2.40 17.92
CA LEU A 114 7.04 2.97 17.56
C LEU A 114 6.07 3.06 18.74
N SER A 115 6.32 2.36 19.85
CA SER A 115 5.48 2.34 21.05
C SER A 115 5.18 3.75 21.54
N GLY A 116 3.89 4.07 21.72
CA GLY A 116 3.39 5.37 22.16
C GLY A 116 3.55 6.51 21.16
N LYS A 117 4.02 6.25 19.93
CA LYS A 117 4.40 7.29 18.97
C LYS A 117 3.56 7.25 17.68
N LYS A 118 3.55 8.40 16.99
CA LYS A 118 2.92 8.60 15.69
C LYS A 118 3.93 8.34 14.57
N HIS A 119 3.46 7.73 13.50
CA HIS A 119 4.21 7.60 12.26
C HIS A 119 3.29 7.74 11.05
N GLN A 120 3.84 8.04 9.88
CA GLN A 120 3.10 8.22 8.65
C GLN A 120 3.20 6.96 7.79
N ILE A 121 2.08 6.52 7.25
CA ILE A 121 2.00 5.50 6.20
C ILE A 121 1.63 6.21 4.92
N ILE A 122 2.41 5.98 3.87
CA ILE A 122 2.17 6.56 2.56
C ILE A 122 2.14 5.42 1.55
N SER A 123 0.98 5.24 0.93
CA SER A 123 0.81 4.30 -0.18
C SER A 123 0.67 5.03 -1.49
N GLY A 124 1.35 4.52 -2.51
CA GLY A 124 1.21 4.97 -3.88
C GLY A 124 0.59 3.88 -4.74
N ALA A 125 -0.22 4.29 -5.71
CA ALA A 125 -0.69 3.41 -6.77
C ALA A 125 -0.47 4.07 -8.13
N SER A 126 -0.27 3.24 -9.15
CA SER A 126 -0.10 3.67 -10.53
C SER A 126 -0.73 2.67 -11.47
N VAL A 127 -1.42 3.16 -12.49
CA VAL A 127 -1.98 2.33 -13.56
C VAL A 127 -1.24 2.61 -14.84
N CYS A 128 -0.85 1.54 -15.52
CA CYS A 128 -0.22 1.58 -16.84
C CYS A 128 -1.09 0.84 -17.86
N TYR A 129 -1.07 1.33 -19.10
CA TYR A 129 -1.65 0.73 -20.29
C TYR A 129 -0.80 1.10 -21.49
N GLY A 130 -0.59 0.20 -22.45
CA GLY A 130 0.24 0.48 -23.63
C GLY A 130 1.67 0.94 -23.26
N ASN A 131 2.26 0.42 -22.20
CA ASN A 131 3.57 0.81 -21.68
C ASN A 131 3.67 2.25 -21.17
N LYS A 132 2.55 2.96 -21.01
CA LYS A 132 2.48 4.32 -20.50
C LYS A 132 1.73 4.36 -19.18
N GLN A 133 2.16 5.22 -18.28
CA GLN A 133 1.42 5.54 -17.07
C GLN A 133 0.22 6.41 -17.45
N ILE A 134 -1.00 5.93 -17.16
CA ILE A 134 -2.24 6.65 -17.45
C ILE A 134 -2.89 7.25 -16.20
N TRP A 135 -2.50 6.76 -15.01
CA TRP A 135 -2.99 7.30 -13.74
C TRP A 135 -2.01 7.02 -12.62
N SER A 136 -1.97 7.90 -11.63
CA SER A 136 -1.25 7.66 -10.38
C SER A 136 -1.73 8.54 -9.24
N ILE A 137 -1.63 8.00 -8.03
CA ILE A 137 -1.99 8.67 -6.78
C ILE A 137 -1.03 8.31 -5.66
N LYS A 138 -0.96 9.14 -4.64
CA LYS A 138 -0.44 8.77 -3.31
C LYS A 138 -1.43 9.25 -2.26
N GLN A 139 -1.57 8.47 -1.20
CA GLN A 139 -2.30 8.85 0.00
C GLN A 139 -1.42 8.72 1.23
N GLN A 140 -1.72 9.52 2.25
CA GLN A 140 -1.02 9.51 3.52
C GLN A 140 -2.02 9.36 4.66
N SER A 141 -1.70 8.47 5.60
CA SER A 141 -2.41 8.30 6.86
C SER A 141 -1.41 8.37 8.02
N THR A 142 -1.87 8.78 9.18
CA THR A 142 -1.07 8.81 10.40
C THR A 142 -1.59 7.74 11.35
N VAL A 143 -0.71 6.87 11.79
CA VAL A 143 -0.99 5.81 12.76
C VAL A 143 -0.29 6.12 14.07
N THR A 144 -1.00 5.91 15.18
CA THR A 144 -0.46 6.03 16.54
C THR A 144 -0.51 4.68 17.22
N LEU A 145 0.60 4.22 17.77
CA LEU A 145 0.62 3.02 18.61
C LEU A 145 0.25 3.39 20.06
N LYS A 146 -0.36 2.44 20.76
CA LYS A 146 -0.46 2.49 22.23
C LYS A 146 0.95 2.45 22.83
N LYS A 147 1.12 2.95 24.05
CA LYS A 147 2.32 2.67 24.83
C LYS A 147 2.24 1.22 25.28
N ILE A 148 3.13 0.38 24.76
CA ILE A 148 3.15 -1.08 25.00
C ILE A 148 4.47 -1.46 25.67
N SER A 149 4.40 -2.35 26.66
CA SER A 149 5.55 -2.88 27.39
C SER A 149 6.30 -3.92 26.56
N ASP A 150 7.53 -4.23 26.97
CA ASP A 150 8.33 -5.29 26.34
C ASP A 150 7.61 -6.64 26.38
N LYS A 151 6.94 -6.98 27.50
CA LYS A 151 6.12 -8.20 27.65
C LYS A 151 4.97 -8.24 26.63
N GLN A 152 4.24 -7.13 26.46
CA GLN A 152 3.15 -7.03 25.48
C GLN A 152 3.64 -7.15 24.02
N ILE A 153 4.83 -6.60 23.72
CA ILE A 153 5.47 -6.77 22.41
C ILE A 153 5.79 -8.26 22.17
N ASP A 154 6.36 -8.94 23.16
CA ASP A 154 6.74 -10.34 23.04
C ASP A 154 5.51 -11.25 22.87
N GLU A 155 4.44 -11.01 23.64
CA GLU A 155 3.15 -11.70 23.48
C GLU A 155 2.53 -11.46 22.10
N TYR A 156 2.55 -10.23 21.62
CA TYR A 156 2.06 -9.88 20.29
C TYR A 156 2.84 -10.61 19.19
N LEU A 157 4.18 -10.60 19.26
CA LEU A 157 5.03 -11.29 18.29
C LEU A 157 4.89 -12.80 18.35
N LYS A 158 4.67 -13.39 19.56
CA LYS A 158 4.37 -14.82 19.70
C LYS A 158 3.08 -15.19 18.98
N LYS A 159 2.01 -14.38 19.12
CA LYS A 159 0.71 -14.63 18.48
C LYS A 159 0.75 -14.40 16.96
N THR A 160 1.50 -13.40 16.48
CA THR A 160 1.55 -13.06 15.04
C THR A 160 2.58 -13.88 14.26
N GLY A 161 3.62 -14.37 14.91
CA GLY A 161 4.67 -15.16 14.29
C GLY A 161 5.40 -14.42 13.15
N LYS A 162 6.00 -15.20 12.25
CA LYS A 162 6.78 -14.65 11.11
C LYS A 162 5.93 -13.88 10.08
N GLN A 163 4.59 -14.06 10.07
CA GLN A 163 3.70 -13.35 9.13
C GLN A 163 3.81 -11.84 9.27
N ILE A 164 4.14 -11.33 10.46
CA ILE A 164 4.27 -9.91 10.73
C ILE A 164 5.41 -9.25 9.95
N LEU A 165 6.42 -10.01 9.54
CA LEU A 165 7.57 -9.53 8.77
C LEU A 165 7.18 -9.05 7.35
N SER A 166 6.03 -9.49 6.85
CA SER A 166 5.49 -9.00 5.58
C SER A 166 5.03 -7.54 5.65
N SER A 167 4.68 -7.04 6.84
CA SER A 167 4.25 -5.66 7.09
C SER A 167 5.44 -4.76 7.43
N VAL A 168 5.50 -3.57 6.83
CA VAL A 168 6.56 -2.58 7.07
C VAL A 168 6.58 -2.13 8.53
N GLY A 169 5.41 -1.95 9.15
CA GLY A 169 5.26 -1.50 10.54
C GLY A 169 5.35 -2.61 11.58
N CYS A 170 5.46 -3.86 11.17
CA CYS A 170 5.34 -5.04 12.02
C CYS A 170 4.00 -5.10 12.77
N TYR A 171 2.92 -4.63 12.12
CA TYR A 171 1.53 -4.82 12.53
C TYR A 171 0.63 -4.92 11.29
N GLN A 172 -0.48 -5.61 11.42
CA GLN A 172 -1.50 -5.78 10.38
C GLN A 172 -2.83 -5.33 10.96
N VAL A 173 -3.36 -4.19 10.44
CA VAL A 173 -4.58 -3.55 10.97
C VAL A 173 -5.82 -4.42 10.76
N GLU A 174 -5.79 -5.28 9.77
CA GLU A 174 -6.82 -6.25 9.43
C GLU A 174 -6.81 -7.53 10.28
N LYS A 175 -5.81 -7.66 11.19
CA LYS A 175 -5.65 -8.81 12.09
C LYS A 175 -5.50 -8.35 13.54
N LEU A 176 -4.42 -8.73 14.22
CA LEU A 176 -4.15 -8.38 15.62
C LEU A 176 -3.61 -6.95 15.82
N GLY A 177 -3.35 -6.21 14.74
CA GLY A 177 -2.88 -4.81 14.81
C GLY A 177 -3.70 -3.92 15.73
N PRO A 178 -5.06 -3.93 15.71
CA PRO A 178 -5.90 -3.11 16.59
C PRO A 178 -5.58 -3.27 18.08
N GLN A 179 -5.04 -4.40 18.51
CA GLN A 179 -4.64 -4.62 19.92
C GLN A 179 -3.56 -3.64 20.37
N ILE A 180 -2.65 -3.25 19.46
CA ILE A 180 -1.51 -2.38 19.75
C ILE A 180 -1.65 -0.97 19.14
N LEU A 181 -2.68 -0.73 18.33
CA LEU A 181 -2.95 0.59 17.74
C LEU A 181 -3.85 1.42 18.65
N LYS A 182 -3.52 2.72 18.78
CA LYS A 182 -4.32 3.71 19.50
C LYS A 182 -5.30 4.42 18.55
N SER A 183 -4.83 4.82 17.37
CA SER A 183 -5.64 5.56 16.41
C SER A 183 -5.05 5.54 15.00
N ILE A 184 -5.94 5.71 14.02
CA ILE A 184 -5.62 5.98 12.63
C ILE A 184 -6.29 7.31 12.25
N LYS A 185 -5.53 8.23 11.64
CA LYS A 185 -6.04 9.46 11.02
C LYS A 185 -5.76 9.40 9.52
N GLY A 186 -6.81 9.54 8.72
CA GLY A 186 -6.77 9.39 7.26
C GLY A 186 -7.41 8.09 6.79
N ASP A 187 -7.17 7.75 5.54
CA ASP A 187 -7.82 6.61 4.89
C ASP A 187 -7.29 5.27 5.45
N PHE A 188 -8.23 4.39 5.84
CA PHE A 188 -7.93 3.07 6.39
C PHE A 188 -7.32 2.14 5.34
N PHE A 189 -7.82 2.17 4.11
CA PHE A 189 -7.31 1.33 3.02
C PHE A 189 -5.88 1.71 2.62
N ASN A 190 -5.54 3.02 2.76
CA ASN A 190 -4.15 3.45 2.63
C ASN A 190 -3.24 2.76 3.65
N VAL A 191 -3.71 2.55 4.88
CA VAL A 191 -2.95 1.83 5.92
C VAL A 191 -2.78 0.35 5.58
N LEU A 192 -3.78 -0.27 4.93
CA LEU A 192 -3.69 -1.63 4.37
C LEU A 192 -2.72 -1.73 3.18
N GLY A 193 -2.24 -0.58 2.68
CA GLY A 193 -1.20 -0.52 1.65
C GLY A 193 -1.69 -0.25 0.24
N PHE A 194 -2.94 0.28 0.09
CA PHE A 194 -3.48 0.63 -1.22
C PHE A 194 -4.49 1.79 -1.13
N PRO A 195 -4.38 2.84 -1.96
CA PRO A 195 -5.34 3.95 -2.02
C PRO A 195 -6.60 3.53 -2.79
N LEU A 196 -7.50 2.79 -2.11
CA LEU A 196 -8.61 2.09 -2.74
C LEU A 196 -9.65 3.05 -3.34
N PHE A 197 -10.15 4.01 -2.58
CA PHE A 197 -11.21 4.92 -3.06
C PHE A 197 -10.82 5.72 -4.32
N PRO A 198 -9.65 6.37 -4.38
CA PRO A 198 -9.21 7.02 -5.61
C PRO A 198 -9.04 6.06 -6.79
N PHE A 199 -8.63 4.82 -6.52
CA PHE A 199 -8.51 3.81 -7.57
C PHE A 199 -9.87 3.37 -8.10
N LEU A 200 -10.87 3.15 -7.24
CA LEU A 200 -12.23 2.85 -7.67
C LEU A 200 -12.83 3.99 -8.50
N SER A 201 -12.62 5.25 -8.06
CA SER A 201 -13.02 6.44 -8.82
C SER A 201 -12.36 6.53 -10.19
N PHE A 202 -11.10 6.12 -10.30
CA PHE A 202 -10.42 6.03 -11.60
C PHE A 202 -11.04 4.92 -12.46
N LEU A 203 -11.20 3.70 -11.92
CA LEU A 203 -11.73 2.56 -12.66
C LEU A 203 -13.15 2.81 -13.20
N SER A 204 -14.00 3.50 -12.44
CA SER A 204 -15.36 3.83 -12.88
C SER A 204 -15.40 4.73 -14.13
N LYS A 205 -14.33 5.51 -14.36
CA LYS A 205 -14.20 6.43 -15.50
C LYS A 205 -13.51 5.80 -16.72
N VAL A 206 -12.87 4.64 -16.56
CA VAL A 206 -12.23 3.93 -17.68
C VAL A 206 -13.34 3.38 -18.59
N LYS A 207 -13.37 3.81 -19.84
CA LYS A 207 -14.28 3.22 -20.86
C LYS A 207 -13.92 1.75 -21.10
N LYS A 208 -14.92 0.96 -21.52
CA LYS A 208 -14.70 -0.46 -21.91
C LYS A 208 -13.84 -0.53 -23.14
#